data_c09cdd197fffab89b82c171451d52607
#
_entry.id   c09cdd197fffab89b82c171451d52607
#
_cell.length_a   1.000
_cell.length_b   1.000
_cell.length_c   1.000
_cell.angle_alpha   90.00
_cell.angle_beta   90.00
_cell.angle_gamma   90.00
#
_symmetry.space_group_name_H-M   'P 1'
#
loop_
_entity.id
_entity.type
_entity.pdbx_description
1 polymer ?
#
loop_
_entity_poly.entity_id
_entity_poly.type
_entity_poly.pdbx_seq_one_letter_code
_entity_poly.pdbx_strand_id
1 'polypeptide(L)'
;MLNSYGGKYLETPNFNRLAEKSVQFNNHYIGSMPCMPARRDMHSGRLSFLHRAWGPLEPFDNSFPELLRLNNTYTHLVTDHYHYFEDGGATYHNRFNSYDFIRGQERDPWKAMVQPPLEKFREKYHKSQLNLENREHVYYFYPINSEFIKEEKDFPSVKCFNSGLDFLQTNKDADNWFLQLETFDPHEPFFAPERFREKIKTKYRGPRLDWPQYERVTESDEEVQELKANYIALIALCDHLL
;
A
#
# COMPACT_ATOMS: atom_id res chain seq x y z
N MET A 1 10.74 -3.21 -12.54
CA MET A 1 11.24 -1.98 -11.89
C MET A 1 12.50 -2.25 -11.06
N LEU A 2 12.51 -3.30 -10.22
CA LEU A 2 13.63 -3.61 -9.31
C LEU A 2 14.88 -4.08 -10.09
N ASN A 3 16.07 -3.61 -9.68
CA ASN A 3 17.33 -4.00 -10.34
C ASN A 3 17.61 -5.49 -10.18
N SER A 4 17.25 -6.11 -9.05
CA SER A 4 17.40 -7.55 -8.81
C SER A 4 16.66 -8.41 -9.84
N TYR A 5 15.65 -7.87 -10.53
CA TYR A 5 14.92 -8.50 -11.63
C TYR A 5 15.24 -7.86 -13.00
N GLY A 6 16.36 -7.17 -13.12
CA GLY A 6 16.83 -6.56 -14.38
C GLY A 6 16.16 -5.21 -14.73
N GLY A 7 15.44 -4.60 -13.79
CA GLY A 7 14.88 -3.25 -13.96
C GLY A 7 15.97 -2.20 -14.09
N LYS A 8 15.76 -1.21 -14.99
CA LYS A 8 16.76 -0.17 -15.32
C LYS A 8 16.26 1.25 -15.09
N TYR A 9 15.08 1.42 -14.53
CA TYR A 9 14.47 2.75 -14.38
C TYR A 9 14.88 3.46 -13.09
N LEU A 10 15.36 2.72 -12.11
CA LEU A 10 15.69 3.20 -10.77
C LEU A 10 16.74 2.29 -10.15
N GLU A 11 17.67 2.87 -9.40
CA GLU A 11 18.56 2.11 -8.52
C GLU A 11 17.79 1.73 -7.24
N THR A 12 17.80 0.43 -6.92
CA THR A 12 17.11 -0.14 -5.73
C THR A 12 18.09 -0.90 -4.85
N PRO A 13 19.02 -0.19 -4.16
CA PRO A 13 20.12 -0.82 -3.44
C PRO A 13 19.67 -1.69 -2.26
N ASN A 14 18.58 -1.32 -1.56
CA ASN A 14 18.11 -2.10 -0.43
C ASN A 14 17.38 -3.38 -0.88
N PHE A 15 16.59 -3.33 -1.96
CA PHE A 15 16.07 -4.55 -2.58
C PHE A 15 17.18 -5.46 -3.12
N ASN A 16 18.26 -4.89 -3.67
CA ASN A 16 19.42 -5.68 -4.09
C ASN A 16 20.09 -6.36 -2.89
N ARG A 17 20.32 -5.62 -1.78
CA ARG A 17 20.85 -6.17 -0.52
C ARG A 17 19.98 -7.31 0.03
N LEU A 18 18.66 -7.18 -0.05
CA LEU A 18 17.72 -8.24 0.31
C LEU A 18 17.86 -9.44 -0.63
N ALA A 19 17.92 -9.22 -1.94
CA ALA A 19 18.06 -10.28 -2.94
C ALA A 19 19.34 -11.10 -2.76
N GLU A 20 20.45 -10.46 -2.38
CA GLU A 20 21.73 -11.14 -2.08
C GLU A 20 21.64 -12.14 -0.91
N LYS A 21 20.67 -11.96 -0.02
CA LYS A 21 20.45 -12.78 1.19
C LYS A 21 19.22 -13.69 1.08
N SER A 22 18.56 -13.71 -0.07
CA SER A 22 17.27 -14.36 -0.27
C SER A 22 17.26 -15.28 -1.48
N VAL A 23 16.31 -16.21 -1.51
CA VAL A 23 16.01 -16.97 -2.71
C VAL A 23 15.15 -16.11 -3.65
N GLN A 24 15.63 -15.85 -4.84
CA GLN A 24 14.90 -15.09 -5.86
C GLN A 24 14.10 -16.04 -6.76
N PHE A 25 12.79 -15.84 -6.84
CA PHE A 25 11.90 -16.60 -7.70
C PHE A 25 11.69 -15.85 -9.02
N ASN A 26 12.20 -16.39 -10.12
CA ASN A 26 12.03 -15.80 -11.45
C ASN A 26 10.68 -16.14 -12.08
N ASN A 27 10.03 -17.21 -11.62
CA ASN A 27 8.71 -17.65 -12.08
C ASN A 27 7.81 -17.82 -10.85
N HIS A 28 7.20 -16.74 -10.42
CA HIS A 28 6.22 -16.71 -9.33
C HIS A 28 4.88 -16.23 -9.85
N TYR A 29 3.84 -17.01 -9.61
CA TYR A 29 2.49 -16.72 -10.09
C TYR A 29 1.56 -16.44 -8.91
N ILE A 30 0.77 -15.38 -9.04
CA ILE A 30 -0.28 -15.08 -8.07
C ILE A 30 -1.44 -16.05 -8.22
N GLY A 31 -1.98 -16.51 -7.09
CA GLY A 31 -3.12 -17.43 -7.08
C GLY A 31 -4.44 -16.73 -7.31
N SER A 32 -4.67 -15.63 -6.61
CA SER A 32 -5.91 -14.87 -6.66
C SER A 32 -5.65 -13.38 -6.70
N MET A 33 -6.61 -12.61 -7.26
CA MET A 33 -6.60 -11.15 -7.37
C MET A 33 -8.01 -10.59 -7.12
N PRO A 34 -8.16 -9.32 -6.76
CA PRO A 34 -7.13 -8.36 -6.34
C PRO A 34 -6.73 -8.54 -4.86
N CYS A 35 -6.65 -7.46 -4.09
CA CYS A 35 -6.04 -7.41 -2.75
C CYS A 35 -6.56 -8.47 -1.77
N MET A 36 -7.86 -8.48 -1.45
CA MET A 36 -8.40 -9.35 -0.40
C MET A 36 -8.40 -10.84 -0.79
N PRO A 37 -8.73 -11.24 -2.03
CA PRO A 37 -8.55 -12.63 -2.46
C PRO A 37 -7.10 -13.11 -2.37
N ALA A 38 -6.12 -12.29 -2.75
CA ALA A 38 -4.69 -12.62 -2.63
C ALA A 38 -4.27 -12.80 -1.16
N ARG A 39 -4.78 -11.94 -0.26
CA ARG A 39 -4.51 -12.05 1.18
C ARG A 39 -5.16 -13.30 1.78
N ARG A 40 -6.32 -13.67 1.30
CA ARG A 40 -6.95 -14.92 1.73
C ARG A 40 -6.10 -16.14 1.34
N ASP A 41 -5.58 -16.17 0.12
CA ASP A 41 -4.66 -17.24 -0.30
C ASP A 41 -3.42 -17.28 0.60
N MET A 42 -2.83 -16.13 0.89
CA MET A 42 -1.67 -16.01 1.77
C MET A 42 -2.00 -16.49 3.20
N HIS A 43 -3.13 -16.07 3.76
CA HIS A 43 -3.52 -16.44 5.12
C HIS A 43 -3.89 -17.91 5.28
N SER A 44 -4.58 -18.48 4.29
CA SER A 44 -5.15 -19.85 4.37
C SER A 44 -4.28 -20.92 3.71
N GLY A 45 -3.33 -20.53 2.85
CA GLY A 45 -2.57 -21.45 2.01
C GLY A 45 -3.41 -22.14 0.92
N ARG A 46 -4.58 -21.59 0.60
CA ARG A 46 -5.54 -22.15 -0.38
C ARG A 46 -5.82 -21.15 -1.49
N LEU A 47 -5.84 -21.63 -2.73
CA LEU A 47 -6.24 -20.81 -3.88
C LEU A 47 -7.74 -20.55 -3.85
N SER A 48 -8.14 -19.29 -3.73
CA SER A 48 -9.54 -18.88 -3.60
C SER A 48 -10.20 -18.45 -4.91
N PHE A 49 -9.46 -18.26 -5.98
CA PHE A 49 -9.97 -17.73 -7.26
C PHE A 49 -11.11 -18.57 -7.88
N LEU A 50 -11.21 -19.86 -7.55
CA LEU A 50 -12.26 -20.75 -8.07
C LEU A 50 -13.60 -20.66 -7.32
N HIS A 51 -13.61 -20.12 -6.11
CA HIS A 51 -14.80 -20.21 -5.24
C HIS A 51 -15.06 -18.97 -4.39
N ARG A 52 -14.13 -18.00 -4.37
CA ARG A 52 -14.29 -16.78 -3.56
C ARG A 52 -13.83 -15.55 -4.33
N ALA A 53 -14.63 -14.52 -4.22
CA ALA A 53 -14.30 -13.16 -4.63
C ALA A 53 -13.78 -12.35 -3.42
N TRP A 54 -13.88 -11.05 -3.49
CA TRP A 54 -13.61 -10.15 -2.38
C TRP A 54 -14.48 -10.49 -1.16
N GLY A 55 -13.86 -10.64 0.00
CA GLY A 55 -14.58 -10.98 1.20
C GLY A 55 -13.68 -11.25 2.41
N PRO A 56 -14.29 -11.37 3.61
CA PRO A 56 -13.59 -11.68 4.85
C PRO A 56 -13.05 -13.11 4.86
N LEU A 57 -12.19 -13.41 5.85
CA LEU A 57 -11.95 -14.80 6.25
C LEU A 57 -13.21 -15.39 6.86
N GLU A 58 -13.52 -16.61 6.49
CA GLU A 58 -14.65 -17.35 7.04
C GLU A 58 -14.25 -18.07 8.32
N PRO A 59 -15.20 -18.45 9.16
CA PRO A 59 -14.93 -19.20 10.40
C PRO A 59 -14.18 -20.53 10.19
N PHE A 60 -14.28 -21.12 9.00
CA PHE A 60 -13.59 -22.38 8.64
C PHE A 60 -12.24 -22.18 7.96
N ASP A 61 -11.82 -20.95 7.72
CA ASP A 61 -10.48 -20.65 7.17
C ASP A 61 -9.45 -20.71 8.29
N ASN A 62 -8.54 -21.66 8.17
CA ASN A 62 -7.39 -21.75 9.07
C ASN A 62 -6.37 -20.68 8.66
N SER A 63 -6.38 -19.56 9.35
CA SER A 63 -5.43 -18.47 9.10
C SER A 63 -4.08 -18.77 9.78
N PHE A 64 -2.97 -18.60 9.06
CA PHE A 64 -1.66 -18.90 9.63
C PHE A 64 -1.31 -18.03 10.85
N PRO A 65 -1.66 -16.72 10.95
CA PRO A 65 -1.40 -15.98 12.17
C PRO A 65 -2.17 -16.52 13.37
N GLU A 66 -3.41 -16.99 13.16
CA GLU A 66 -4.21 -17.62 14.22
C GLU A 66 -3.62 -18.96 14.66
N LEU A 67 -3.14 -19.78 13.70
CA LEU A 67 -2.45 -21.03 14.02
C LEU A 67 -1.17 -20.80 14.82
N LEU A 68 -0.39 -19.79 14.47
CA LEU A 68 0.79 -19.39 15.25
C LEU A 68 0.40 -18.97 16.67
N ARG A 69 -0.61 -18.10 16.80
CA ARG A 69 -1.15 -17.64 18.09
C ARG A 69 -1.62 -18.79 18.98
N LEU A 70 -2.36 -19.76 18.40
CA LEU A 70 -2.84 -20.94 19.13
C LEU A 70 -1.70 -21.88 19.55
N ASN A 71 -0.51 -21.76 18.93
CA ASN A 71 0.70 -22.51 19.27
C ASN A 71 1.72 -21.66 20.04
N ASN A 72 1.25 -20.69 20.84
CA ASN A 72 2.03 -19.83 21.74
C ASN A 72 3.06 -18.92 21.04
N THR A 73 2.92 -18.63 19.74
CA THR A 73 3.70 -17.60 19.08
C THR A 73 2.93 -16.29 19.13
N TYR A 74 3.53 -15.23 19.68
CA TYR A 74 2.93 -13.91 19.70
C TYR A 74 2.91 -13.33 18.29
N THR A 75 1.74 -12.94 17.78
CA THR A 75 1.59 -12.42 16.43
C THR A 75 1.18 -10.96 16.44
N HIS A 76 1.90 -10.13 15.68
CA HIS A 76 1.61 -8.71 15.53
C HIS A 76 1.52 -8.31 14.06
N LEU A 77 0.52 -7.51 13.73
CA LEU A 77 0.33 -6.92 12.39
C LEU A 77 0.54 -5.42 12.47
N VAL A 78 1.38 -4.88 11.59
CA VAL A 78 1.45 -3.45 11.30
C VAL A 78 1.05 -3.24 9.86
N THR A 79 0.02 -2.43 9.60
CA THR A 79 -0.48 -2.23 8.24
C THR A 79 -1.14 -0.87 8.04
N ASP A 80 -1.05 -0.34 6.82
CA ASP A 80 -1.83 0.77 6.33
C ASP A 80 -2.92 0.33 5.34
N HIS A 81 -3.13 -0.98 5.21
CA HIS A 81 -4.09 -1.56 4.29
C HIS A 81 -5.52 -1.50 4.87
N TYR A 82 -6.24 -0.41 4.57
CA TYR A 82 -7.55 -0.13 5.15
C TYR A 82 -8.64 -1.15 4.78
N HIS A 83 -8.48 -1.94 3.71
CA HIS A 83 -9.42 -2.98 3.32
C HIS A 83 -9.61 -4.08 4.37
N TYR A 84 -8.69 -4.24 5.30
CA TYR A 84 -8.88 -5.11 6.47
C TYR A 84 -9.94 -4.60 7.44
N PHE A 85 -10.38 -3.34 7.30
CA PHE A 85 -11.24 -2.64 8.26
C PHE A 85 -12.55 -2.14 7.63
N GLU A 86 -12.78 -2.43 6.35
CA GLU A 86 -14.02 -2.14 5.65
C GLU A 86 -14.96 -3.34 5.61
N ASP A 87 -16.25 -3.10 5.32
CA ASP A 87 -17.21 -4.16 5.05
C ASP A 87 -16.74 -5.06 3.91
N GLY A 88 -16.81 -6.37 4.11
CA GLY A 88 -16.33 -7.37 3.16
C GLY A 88 -14.83 -7.65 3.20
N GLY A 89 -14.03 -6.85 3.94
CA GLY A 89 -12.59 -7.09 4.14
C GLY A 89 -12.21 -7.45 5.57
N ALA A 90 -13.06 -7.21 6.54
CA ALA A 90 -12.81 -7.47 7.96
C ALA A 90 -12.47 -8.94 8.26
N THR A 91 -12.00 -9.21 9.50
CA THR A 91 -11.62 -10.53 10.04
C THR A 91 -10.18 -10.99 9.79
N TYR A 92 -9.36 -10.30 9.00
CA TYR A 92 -7.94 -10.64 8.84
C TYR A 92 -7.10 -10.16 10.03
N HIS A 93 -7.24 -8.89 10.40
CA HIS A 93 -6.46 -8.25 11.48
C HIS A 93 -6.73 -8.88 12.86
N ASN A 94 -7.93 -9.35 13.13
CA ASN A 94 -8.31 -9.96 14.41
C ASN A 94 -7.80 -11.41 14.59
N ARG A 95 -7.12 -11.96 13.59
CA ARG A 95 -6.41 -13.24 13.68
C ARG A 95 -5.06 -13.12 14.40
N PHE A 96 -4.56 -11.91 14.56
CA PHE A 96 -3.33 -11.59 15.30
C PHE A 96 -3.62 -11.36 16.79
N ASN A 97 -2.58 -11.43 17.65
CA ASN A 97 -2.71 -11.05 19.06
C ASN A 97 -2.90 -9.54 19.22
N SER A 98 -2.19 -8.76 18.38
CA SER A 98 -2.30 -7.30 18.37
C SER A 98 -2.04 -6.77 16.96
N TYR A 99 -2.44 -5.51 16.72
CA TYR A 99 -2.20 -4.86 15.44
C TYR A 99 -2.16 -3.34 15.58
N ASP A 100 -1.38 -2.71 14.70
CA ASP A 100 -1.38 -1.28 14.45
C ASP A 100 -1.97 -1.01 13.08
N PHE A 101 -3.01 -0.18 13.02
CA PHE A 101 -3.59 0.30 11.76
C PHE A 101 -3.20 1.75 11.51
N ILE A 102 -2.37 1.96 10.51
CA ILE A 102 -1.93 3.28 10.06
C ILE A 102 -2.91 3.80 9.01
N ARG A 103 -3.45 5.01 9.26
CA ARG A 103 -4.51 5.60 8.46
C ARG A 103 -3.97 6.50 7.35
N GLY A 104 -4.74 6.64 6.25
CA GLY A 104 -4.54 7.68 5.24
C GLY A 104 -4.17 7.20 3.84
N GLN A 105 -4.04 5.90 3.63
CA GLN A 105 -3.76 5.34 2.31
C GLN A 105 -5.00 5.32 1.41
N GLU A 106 -4.79 5.41 0.11
CA GLU A 106 -5.81 5.28 -0.93
C GLU A 106 -7.08 6.10 -0.64
N ARG A 107 -8.22 5.44 -0.57
CA ARG A 107 -9.55 6.02 -0.27
C ARG A 107 -9.95 5.87 1.19
N ASP A 108 -9.01 5.56 2.07
CA ASP A 108 -9.31 5.43 3.50
C ASP A 108 -10.14 6.62 4.02
N PRO A 109 -11.34 6.41 4.58
CA PRO A 109 -12.16 7.49 5.15
C PRO A 109 -11.56 8.00 6.48
N TRP A 110 -10.34 8.51 6.42
CA TRP A 110 -9.55 8.90 7.60
C TRP A 110 -9.89 10.27 8.13
N LYS A 111 -9.77 11.31 7.28
CA LYS A 111 -9.95 12.69 7.72
C LYS A 111 -11.36 13.19 7.45
N ALA A 112 -11.99 13.69 8.51
CA ALA A 112 -13.31 14.31 8.40
C ALA A 112 -13.17 15.76 7.93
N MET A 113 -13.72 16.06 6.75
CA MET A 113 -13.79 17.40 6.19
C MET A 113 -15.18 17.58 5.59
N VAL A 114 -16.12 18.10 6.41
CA VAL A 114 -17.54 18.22 6.05
C VAL A 114 -17.74 19.15 4.85
N GLN A 115 -16.92 20.21 4.77
CA GLN A 115 -16.89 21.17 3.67
C GLN A 115 -15.46 21.27 3.13
N PRO A 116 -15.01 20.32 2.31
CA PRO A 116 -13.67 20.36 1.72
C PRO A 116 -13.56 21.52 0.71
N PRO A 117 -12.35 22.08 0.51
CA PRO A 117 -12.11 23.16 -0.44
C PRO A 117 -12.09 22.62 -1.88
N LEU A 118 -13.26 22.34 -2.43
CA LEU A 118 -13.42 21.64 -3.71
C LEU A 118 -12.71 22.35 -4.87
N GLU A 119 -12.79 23.69 -4.94
CA GLU A 119 -12.14 24.47 -6.01
C GLU A 119 -10.62 24.32 -5.94
N LYS A 120 -10.03 24.39 -4.74
CA LYS A 120 -8.60 24.13 -4.55
C LYS A 120 -8.20 22.75 -5.04
N PHE A 121 -9.06 21.73 -4.80
CA PHE A 121 -8.77 20.38 -5.26
C PHE A 121 -8.89 20.26 -6.78
N ARG A 122 -9.86 20.92 -7.42
CA ARG A 122 -9.99 20.98 -8.88
C ARG A 122 -8.78 21.61 -9.56
N GLU A 123 -8.17 22.61 -8.92
CA GLU A 123 -6.94 23.22 -9.42
C GLU A 123 -5.70 22.36 -9.21
N LYS A 124 -5.64 21.66 -8.05
CA LYS A 124 -4.45 20.90 -7.62
C LYS A 124 -4.32 19.55 -8.31
N TYR A 125 -5.43 18.86 -8.59
CA TYR A 125 -5.44 17.48 -9.09
C TYR A 125 -5.98 17.40 -10.52
N HIS A 126 -5.46 16.44 -11.28
CA HIS A 126 -5.97 16.17 -12.62
C HIS A 126 -7.42 15.67 -12.55
N LYS A 127 -8.25 16.12 -13.50
CA LYS A 127 -9.70 15.84 -13.53
C LYS A 127 -10.04 14.34 -13.56
N SER A 128 -9.18 13.49 -14.14
CA SER A 128 -9.41 12.05 -14.22
C SER A 128 -9.40 11.37 -12.84
N GLN A 129 -8.69 11.94 -11.88
CA GLN A 129 -8.56 11.38 -10.52
C GLN A 129 -9.37 12.16 -9.48
N LEU A 130 -10.43 12.85 -9.89
CA LEU A 130 -11.33 13.57 -8.99
C LEU A 130 -12.78 13.17 -9.24
N ASN A 131 -13.49 12.87 -8.16
CA ASN A 131 -14.94 12.83 -8.14
C ASN A 131 -15.42 13.39 -6.80
N LEU A 132 -15.47 14.73 -6.72
CA LEU A 132 -15.74 15.46 -5.48
C LEU A 132 -17.24 15.65 -5.21
N GLU A 133 -18.10 15.27 -6.13
CA GLU A 133 -19.56 15.37 -6.02
C GLU A 133 -20.17 14.14 -5.37
N ASN A 134 -19.49 13.01 -5.49
CA ASN A 134 -19.90 11.74 -4.89
C ASN A 134 -18.95 11.35 -3.75
N ARG A 135 -19.42 11.50 -2.50
CA ARG A 135 -18.65 11.19 -1.29
C ARG A 135 -18.32 9.70 -1.13
N GLU A 136 -19.06 8.83 -1.78
CA GLU A 136 -18.81 7.38 -1.80
C GLU A 136 -17.80 6.96 -2.87
N HIS A 137 -17.39 7.92 -3.73
CA HIS A 137 -16.46 7.60 -4.80
C HIS A 137 -15.04 7.42 -4.28
N VAL A 138 -14.29 6.49 -4.88
CA VAL A 138 -12.92 6.15 -4.50
C VAL A 138 -11.96 7.35 -4.46
N TYR A 139 -12.17 8.38 -5.29
CA TYR A 139 -11.31 9.56 -5.35
C TYR A 139 -11.70 10.69 -4.40
N TYR A 140 -12.72 10.52 -3.57
CA TYR A 140 -13.19 11.59 -2.68
C TYR A 140 -12.23 11.84 -1.51
N PHE A 141 -11.78 10.78 -0.84
CA PHE A 141 -10.96 10.92 0.37
C PHE A 141 -9.48 11.20 0.10
N TYR A 142 -8.94 10.80 -1.05
CA TYR A 142 -7.53 11.01 -1.34
C TYR A 142 -7.09 12.48 -1.29
N PRO A 143 -7.74 13.44 -1.97
CA PRO A 143 -7.37 14.86 -1.85
C PRO A 143 -7.47 15.39 -0.42
N ILE A 144 -8.47 14.94 0.34
CA ILE A 144 -8.68 15.33 1.74
C ILE A 144 -7.51 14.81 2.59
N ASN A 145 -7.21 13.52 2.52
CA ASN A 145 -6.14 12.89 3.30
C ASN A 145 -4.77 13.51 2.98
N SER A 146 -4.51 13.81 1.71
CA SER A 146 -3.26 14.43 1.25
C SER A 146 -2.97 15.81 1.88
N GLU A 147 -4.01 16.54 2.32
CA GLU A 147 -3.81 17.81 3.04
C GLU A 147 -3.18 17.61 4.44
N PHE A 148 -3.19 16.39 4.96
CA PHE A 148 -2.61 16.01 6.26
C PHE A 148 -1.32 15.19 6.14
N ILE A 149 -0.87 14.92 4.91
CA ILE A 149 0.40 14.24 4.61
C ILE A 149 1.31 15.30 3.96
N LYS A 150 2.16 15.93 4.76
CA LYS A 150 2.99 17.07 4.33
C LYS A 150 4.48 16.80 4.39
N GLU A 151 4.91 16.11 5.42
CA GLU A 151 6.30 15.74 5.63
C GLU A 151 6.47 14.23 5.43
N GLU A 152 7.67 13.77 5.14
CA GLU A 152 7.95 12.35 4.93
C GLU A 152 7.46 11.45 6.07
N LYS A 153 7.62 11.90 7.31
CA LYS A 153 7.12 11.19 8.50
C LYS A 153 5.61 11.01 8.55
N ASP A 154 4.85 11.76 7.72
CA ASP A 154 3.38 11.70 7.69
C ASP A 154 2.88 10.59 6.77
N PHE A 155 3.72 10.10 5.86
CA PHE A 155 3.34 9.06 4.91
C PHE A 155 3.03 7.74 5.64
N PRO A 156 1.92 7.07 5.26
CA PRO A 156 1.50 5.84 5.92
C PRO A 156 2.56 4.75 5.93
N SER A 157 3.21 4.47 4.81
CA SER A 157 4.29 3.47 4.72
C SER A 157 5.47 3.79 5.64
N VAL A 158 5.86 5.07 5.77
CA VAL A 158 6.91 5.50 6.72
C VAL A 158 6.50 5.21 8.15
N LYS A 159 5.24 5.49 8.51
CA LYS A 159 4.70 5.19 9.84
C LYS A 159 4.63 3.68 10.10
N CYS A 160 4.27 2.88 9.09
CA CYS A 160 4.29 1.42 9.22
C CYS A 160 5.68 0.90 9.54
N PHE A 161 6.71 1.34 8.81
CA PHE A 161 8.09 0.93 9.09
C PHE A 161 8.55 1.38 10.47
N ASN A 162 8.23 2.61 10.90
CA ASN A 162 8.56 3.08 12.25
C ASN A 162 7.87 2.22 13.31
N SER A 163 6.58 1.91 13.18
CA SER A 163 5.88 1.02 14.11
C SER A 163 6.48 -0.39 14.13
N GLY A 164 6.87 -0.92 12.97
CA GLY A 164 7.57 -2.20 12.89
C GLY A 164 8.93 -2.19 13.61
N LEU A 165 9.71 -1.11 13.45
CA LEU A 165 10.99 -0.93 14.16
C LEU A 165 10.78 -0.78 15.67
N ASP A 166 9.75 -0.08 16.10
CA ASP A 166 9.38 0.03 17.51
C ASP A 166 9.03 -1.34 18.12
N PHE A 167 8.28 -2.17 17.36
CA PHE A 167 8.03 -3.55 17.77
C PHE A 167 9.33 -4.35 17.95
N LEU A 168 10.22 -4.29 16.96
CA LEU A 168 11.50 -5.01 17.00
C LEU A 168 12.37 -4.53 18.18
N GLN A 169 12.45 -3.22 18.42
CA GLN A 169 13.22 -2.64 19.52
C GLN A 169 12.64 -3.02 20.88
N THR A 170 11.31 -2.98 21.01
CA THR A 170 10.62 -3.32 22.27
C THR A 170 10.78 -4.80 22.60
N ASN A 171 10.82 -5.67 21.61
CA ASN A 171 10.87 -7.11 21.79
C ASN A 171 12.23 -7.74 21.44
N LYS A 172 13.31 -6.94 21.44
CA LYS A 172 14.66 -7.40 21.03
C LYS A 172 15.21 -8.57 21.84
N ASP A 173 14.79 -8.69 23.09
CA ASP A 173 15.20 -9.74 24.02
C ASP A 173 14.12 -10.84 24.18
N ALA A 174 13.02 -10.74 23.43
CA ALA A 174 11.95 -11.72 23.43
C ALA A 174 12.14 -12.73 22.30
N ASP A 175 11.61 -13.92 22.51
CA ASP A 175 11.58 -15.00 21.52
C ASP A 175 10.13 -15.37 21.17
N ASN A 176 9.96 -16.22 20.17
CA ASN A 176 8.69 -16.83 19.80
C ASN A 176 7.60 -15.80 19.40
N TRP A 177 7.95 -14.89 18.51
CA TRP A 177 7.03 -13.92 17.93
C TRP A 177 7.05 -13.95 16.40
N PHE A 178 5.96 -13.44 15.80
CA PHE A 178 5.79 -13.22 14.38
C PHE A 178 5.30 -11.78 14.15
N LEU A 179 6.03 -11.01 13.36
CA LEU A 179 5.64 -9.68 12.90
C LEU A 179 5.28 -9.74 11.41
N GLN A 180 4.07 -9.32 11.07
CA GLN A 180 3.71 -8.97 9.69
C GLN A 180 3.73 -7.46 9.55
N LEU A 181 4.71 -6.94 8.81
CA LEU A 181 4.75 -5.54 8.36
C LEU A 181 4.24 -5.49 6.92
N GLU A 182 3.14 -4.82 6.71
CA GLU A 182 2.50 -4.71 5.42
C GLU A 182 2.23 -3.25 5.07
N THR A 183 2.77 -2.79 3.93
CA THR A 183 2.48 -1.47 3.40
C THR A 183 1.69 -1.58 2.11
N PHE A 184 0.80 -0.62 1.89
CA PHE A 184 0.01 -0.52 0.68
C PHE A 184 0.86 -0.10 -0.52
N ASP A 185 1.85 0.78 -0.29
CA ASP A 185 2.81 1.18 -1.30
C ASP A 185 3.57 -0.03 -1.88
N PRO A 186 3.78 -0.08 -3.20
CA PRO A 186 3.63 0.99 -4.20
C PRO A 186 2.29 0.98 -4.98
N HIS A 187 1.17 0.74 -4.32
CA HIS A 187 -0.17 0.88 -4.89
C HIS A 187 -0.48 2.37 -5.18
N GLU A 188 -1.42 2.68 -6.07
CA GLU A 188 -1.91 4.03 -6.24
C GLU A 188 -2.67 4.53 -4.99
N PRO A 189 -2.70 5.83 -4.74
CA PRO A 189 -2.08 6.92 -5.51
C PRO A 189 -0.55 6.89 -5.43
N PHE A 190 0.13 7.17 -6.55
CA PHE A 190 1.58 7.17 -6.61
C PHE A 190 2.16 8.44 -5.98
N PHE A 191 1.85 8.64 -4.72
CA PHE A 191 2.22 9.81 -3.94
C PHE A 191 3.41 9.50 -3.05
N ALA A 192 4.56 10.08 -3.37
CA ALA A 192 5.81 9.94 -2.62
C ALA A 192 6.31 11.29 -2.09
N PRO A 193 7.15 11.31 -1.05
CA PRO A 193 7.82 12.54 -0.60
C PRO A 193 8.60 13.19 -1.75
N GLU A 194 8.59 14.55 -1.80
CA GLU A 194 9.15 15.33 -2.90
C GLU A 194 10.60 14.96 -3.22
N ARG A 195 11.43 14.68 -2.23
CA ARG A 195 12.84 14.31 -2.44
C ARG A 195 13.08 13.09 -3.33
N PHE A 196 12.06 12.20 -3.45
CA PHE A 196 12.11 11.07 -4.38
C PHE A 196 11.61 11.48 -5.77
N ARG A 197 10.54 12.29 -5.81
CA ARG A 197 9.90 12.72 -7.05
C ARG A 197 10.73 13.70 -7.85
N GLU A 198 11.34 14.68 -7.21
CA GLU A 198 12.14 15.75 -7.88
C GLU A 198 13.34 15.25 -8.67
N LYS A 199 13.85 14.04 -8.35
CA LYS A 199 14.94 13.39 -9.08
C LYS A 199 14.53 12.90 -10.47
N ILE A 200 13.22 12.73 -10.72
CA ILE A 200 12.69 12.16 -11.95
C ILE A 200 11.98 13.26 -12.74
N LYS A 201 12.63 13.72 -13.81
CA LYS A 201 12.11 14.83 -14.62
C LYS A 201 11.17 14.35 -15.71
N THR A 202 10.05 15.07 -15.87
CA THR A 202 9.09 14.88 -16.96
C THR A 202 8.84 16.21 -17.67
N LYS A 203 8.18 16.17 -18.83
CA LYS A 203 7.72 17.36 -19.55
C LYS A 203 6.33 17.82 -19.11
N TYR A 204 5.62 16.99 -18.39
CA TYR A 204 4.29 17.31 -17.90
C TYR A 204 4.28 18.58 -17.03
N ARG A 205 3.27 19.45 -17.25
CA ARG A 205 3.11 20.74 -16.57
C ARG A 205 1.69 20.96 -16.05
N GLY A 206 0.88 19.88 -16.08
CA GLY A 206 -0.51 19.91 -15.58
C GLY A 206 -0.62 19.77 -14.06
N PRO A 207 -1.86 19.71 -13.56
CA PRO A 207 -2.15 19.38 -12.16
C PRO A 207 -1.61 18.01 -11.76
N ARG A 208 -1.54 17.74 -10.46
CA ARG A 208 -1.07 16.46 -9.92
C ARG A 208 -1.80 15.29 -10.58
N LEU A 209 -1.03 14.36 -11.13
CA LEU A 209 -1.52 13.15 -11.81
C LEU A 209 -0.73 11.95 -11.28
N ASP A 210 -1.28 11.26 -10.29
CA ASP A 210 -0.63 10.16 -9.58
C ASP A 210 -1.57 8.96 -9.33
N TRP A 211 -2.77 8.98 -9.93
CA TRP A 211 -3.73 7.89 -9.84
C TRP A 211 -4.23 7.50 -11.25
N PRO A 212 -3.67 6.45 -11.86
CA PRO A 212 -4.09 5.98 -13.19
C PRO A 212 -5.50 5.39 -13.16
N GLN A 213 -6.21 5.48 -14.27
CA GLN A 213 -7.50 4.82 -14.44
C GLN A 213 -7.30 3.35 -14.83
N TYR A 214 -8.16 2.46 -14.32
CA TYR A 214 -8.20 1.04 -14.71
C TYR A 214 -9.09 0.84 -15.94
N GLU A 215 -8.75 1.49 -17.05
CA GLU A 215 -9.47 1.42 -18.30
C GLU A 215 -8.52 1.55 -19.49
N ARG A 216 -9.08 1.66 -20.69
CA ARG A 216 -8.29 1.92 -21.87
C ARG A 216 -7.51 3.22 -21.70
N VAL A 217 -6.21 3.19 -21.94
CA VAL A 217 -5.34 4.36 -21.86
C VAL A 217 -5.81 5.44 -22.83
N THR A 218 -6.19 6.58 -22.30
CA THR A 218 -6.62 7.78 -23.03
C THR A 218 -5.69 8.97 -22.77
N GLU A 219 -4.78 8.80 -21.83
CA GLU A 219 -3.77 9.77 -21.44
C GLU A 219 -2.79 10.03 -22.58
N SER A 220 -2.33 11.26 -22.69
CA SER A 220 -1.24 11.65 -23.58
C SER A 220 0.08 11.01 -23.16
N ASP A 221 1.05 10.95 -24.05
CA ASP A 221 2.40 10.43 -23.73
C ASP A 221 3.05 11.16 -22.56
N GLU A 222 2.83 12.47 -22.42
CA GLU A 222 3.35 13.26 -21.30
C GLU A 222 2.69 12.88 -19.96
N GLU A 223 1.39 12.64 -19.95
CA GLU A 223 0.64 12.17 -18.79
C GLU A 223 1.07 10.75 -18.38
N VAL A 224 1.23 9.85 -19.35
CA VAL A 224 1.76 8.49 -19.09
C VAL A 224 3.17 8.55 -18.49
N GLN A 225 4.04 9.43 -19.00
CA GLN A 225 5.38 9.60 -18.41
C GLN A 225 5.33 10.21 -17.02
N GLU A 226 4.36 11.08 -16.72
CA GLU A 226 4.15 11.63 -15.37
C GLU A 226 3.70 10.55 -14.37
N LEU A 227 2.69 9.75 -14.72
CA LEU A 227 2.25 8.61 -13.91
C LEU A 227 3.39 7.63 -13.63
N LYS A 228 4.17 7.31 -14.67
CA LYS A 228 5.35 6.44 -14.54
C LYS A 228 6.41 7.03 -13.62
N ALA A 229 6.65 8.33 -13.69
CA ALA A 229 7.61 9.02 -12.84
C ALA A 229 7.18 9.00 -11.37
N ASN A 230 5.90 9.22 -11.10
CA ASN A 230 5.33 9.14 -9.76
C ASN A 230 5.42 7.71 -9.19
N TYR A 231 5.13 6.69 -10.00
CA TYR A 231 5.30 5.29 -9.61
C TYR A 231 6.77 4.94 -9.29
N ILE A 232 7.72 5.41 -10.10
CA ILE A 232 9.17 5.22 -9.85
C ILE A 232 9.58 5.88 -8.53
N ALA A 233 9.08 7.08 -8.24
CA ALA A 233 9.35 7.79 -6.99
C ALA A 233 8.81 7.02 -5.77
N LEU A 234 7.64 6.42 -5.90
CA LEU A 234 7.05 5.61 -4.83
C LEU A 234 7.84 4.31 -4.59
N ILE A 235 8.34 3.66 -5.66
CA ILE A 235 9.25 2.51 -5.51
C ILE A 235 10.56 2.92 -4.83
N ALA A 236 11.06 4.13 -5.12
CA ALA A 236 12.26 4.65 -4.44
C ALA A 236 12.03 4.85 -2.93
N LEU A 237 10.83 5.28 -2.54
CA LEU A 237 10.43 5.31 -1.13
C LEU A 237 10.41 3.89 -0.54
N CYS A 238 9.79 2.92 -1.21
CA CYS A 238 9.76 1.52 -0.76
C CYS A 238 11.17 0.95 -0.56
N ASP A 239 12.09 1.21 -1.51
CA ASP A 239 13.49 0.80 -1.38
C ASP A 239 14.20 1.46 -0.19
N HIS A 240 13.90 2.75 0.05
CA HIS A 240 14.50 3.50 1.15
C HIS A 240 14.07 2.98 2.52
N LEU A 241 12.84 2.52 2.64
CA LEU A 241 12.26 2.02 3.88
C LEU A 241 12.75 0.60 4.24
N LEU A 242 13.14 -0.20 3.25
CA LEU A 242 13.66 -1.56 3.40
C LEU A 242 15.13 -1.55 3.84
#